data_837db74bde4f1ebede4c9e757f215275
#
_entry.id   837db74bde4f1ebede4c9e757f215275
#
_cell.length_a   1.000
_cell.length_b   1.000
_cell.length_c   1.000
_cell.angle_alpha   90.00
_cell.angle_beta   90.00
_cell.angle_gamma   90.00
#
_symmetry.space_group_name_H-M   'P 1'
#
loop_
_entity.id
_entity.type
_entity.pdbx_description
1 polymer ?
#
loop_
_entity_poly.entity_id
_entity_poly.type
_entity_poly.pdbx_seq_one_letter_code
_entity_poly.pdbx_strand_id
1 'polypeptide(L)'
;MHEVQKKLAEGFRLAFDHFGRTSSARNHRLTQHFAGRLADNGLILEVSENMVFSIDDNRFLPDRYIEGTCPNCGYDSARGDQCDNCTKQLDPTDLNNPHSTISGSTNLEERETKHLYLMQRSLRDKLEAWIDSKTDWPVLTT
;
A
#
# COMPACT_ATOMS: atom_id res chain seq x y z
N MET A 1 4.19 -10.44 -18.30
CA MET A 1 3.78 -9.02 -18.33
C MET A 1 4.96 -8.06 -18.56
N HIS A 2 6.05 -8.09 -17.77
CA HIS A 2 7.20 -7.19 -17.90
C HIS A 2 7.81 -7.13 -19.32
N GLU A 3 8.09 -8.28 -19.95
CA GLU A 3 8.63 -8.34 -21.32
C GLU A 3 7.66 -7.79 -22.38
N VAL A 4 6.37 -7.96 -22.15
CA VAL A 4 5.34 -7.38 -23.04
C VAL A 4 5.37 -5.87 -22.96
N GLN A 5 5.43 -5.30 -21.74
CA GLN A 5 5.52 -3.85 -21.53
C GLN A 5 6.80 -3.27 -22.13
N LYS A 6 7.94 -3.97 -22.00
CA LYS A 6 9.20 -3.56 -22.61
C LYS A 6 9.09 -3.47 -24.12
N LYS A 7 8.55 -4.52 -24.78
CA LYS A 7 8.34 -4.54 -26.24
C LYS A 7 7.38 -3.45 -26.71
N LEU A 8 6.33 -3.15 -25.92
CA LEU A 8 5.42 -2.05 -26.23
C LEU A 8 6.15 -0.69 -26.18
N ALA A 9 6.96 -0.46 -25.14
CA ALA A 9 7.75 0.76 -25.03
C ALA A 9 8.70 0.92 -26.23
N GLU A 10 9.40 -0.15 -26.62
CA GLU A 10 10.25 -0.19 -27.82
C GLU A 10 9.44 0.12 -29.09
N GLY A 11 8.23 -0.43 -29.22
CA GLY A 11 7.33 -0.17 -30.34
C GLY A 11 6.90 1.30 -30.44
N PHE A 12 6.70 1.96 -29.32
CA PHE A 12 6.45 3.41 -29.24
C PHE A 12 7.73 4.27 -29.36
N ARG A 13 8.89 3.66 -29.61
CA ARG A 13 10.21 4.32 -29.70
C ARG A 13 10.57 5.07 -28.42
N LEU A 14 10.14 4.59 -27.26
CA LEU A 14 10.55 5.12 -25.97
C LEU A 14 11.92 4.53 -25.62
N ALA A 15 12.92 5.40 -25.52
CA ALA A 15 14.28 5.01 -25.15
C ALA A 15 14.47 5.23 -23.65
N PHE A 16 14.51 4.13 -22.89
CA PHE A 16 14.86 4.17 -21.46
C PHE A 16 16.30 3.71 -21.27
N ASP A 17 17.06 4.39 -20.43
CA ASP A 17 18.40 3.93 -20.04
C ASP A 17 18.32 2.60 -19.28
N HIS A 18 17.21 2.38 -18.56
CA HIS A 18 16.97 1.15 -17.83
C HIS A 18 15.48 0.85 -17.72
N PHE A 19 15.07 -0.33 -18.14
CA PHE A 19 13.71 -0.84 -17.97
C PHE A 19 13.70 -1.97 -16.93
N GLY A 20 13.60 -1.59 -15.66
CA GLY A 20 13.67 -2.51 -14.52
C GLY A 20 12.30 -3.02 -14.07
N ARG A 21 12.32 -3.85 -13.03
CA ARG A 21 11.10 -4.30 -12.32
C ARG A 21 11.36 -4.40 -10.82
N THR A 22 10.34 -4.11 -10.02
CA THR A 22 10.40 -4.15 -8.56
C THR A 22 10.59 -5.57 -8.00
N SER A 23 10.18 -6.60 -8.73
CA SER A 23 10.37 -8.03 -8.35
C SER A 23 11.75 -8.61 -8.68
N SER A 24 12.73 -7.77 -9.05
CA SER A 24 14.09 -8.24 -9.30
C SER A 24 14.82 -8.57 -8.00
N ALA A 25 15.74 -9.55 -8.06
CA ALA A 25 16.57 -9.91 -6.90
C ALA A 25 17.41 -8.74 -6.38
N ARG A 26 17.84 -7.84 -7.27
CA ARG A 26 18.55 -6.62 -6.88
C ARG A 26 17.65 -5.68 -6.05
N ASN A 27 16.43 -5.43 -6.52
CA ASN A 27 15.49 -4.58 -5.80
C ASN A 27 15.11 -5.19 -4.44
N HIS A 28 14.92 -6.51 -4.38
CA HIS A 28 14.65 -7.24 -3.13
C HIS A 28 15.76 -7.00 -2.09
N ARG A 29 17.03 -7.18 -2.47
CA ARG A 29 18.16 -6.93 -1.55
C ARG A 29 18.23 -5.46 -1.12
N LEU A 30 17.97 -4.54 -2.05
CA LEU A 30 18.00 -3.11 -1.76
C LEU A 30 16.90 -2.69 -0.80
N THR A 31 15.68 -3.22 -0.97
CA THR A 31 14.55 -2.97 -0.06
C THR A 31 14.86 -3.47 1.35
N GLN A 32 15.40 -4.68 1.47
CA GLN A 32 15.82 -5.23 2.77
C GLN A 32 16.92 -4.38 3.42
N HIS A 33 17.90 -3.93 2.63
CA HIS A 33 18.96 -3.06 3.13
C HIS A 33 18.40 -1.74 3.66
N PHE A 34 17.51 -1.08 2.94
CA PHE A 34 16.89 0.17 3.40
C PHE A 34 16.03 -0.05 4.65
N ALA A 35 15.23 -1.10 4.69
CA ALA A 35 14.43 -1.43 5.86
C ALA A 35 15.30 -1.63 7.11
N GLY A 36 16.41 -2.39 6.97
CA GLY A 36 17.39 -2.56 8.04
C GLY A 36 18.02 -1.23 8.49
N ARG A 37 18.43 -0.39 7.53
CA ARG A 37 19.01 0.94 7.87
C ARG A 37 18.00 1.87 8.57
N LEU A 38 16.73 1.82 8.21
CA LEU A 38 15.69 2.58 8.89
C LEU A 38 15.49 2.08 10.33
N ALA A 39 15.48 0.76 10.51
CA ALA A 39 15.38 0.14 11.84
C ALA A 39 16.60 0.50 12.72
N ASP A 40 17.83 0.37 12.19
CA ASP A 40 19.08 0.71 12.90
C ASP A 40 19.11 2.19 13.36
N ASN A 41 18.44 3.07 12.63
CA ASN A 41 18.32 4.49 12.95
C ASN A 41 17.10 4.81 13.85
N GLY A 42 16.38 3.81 14.35
CA GLY A 42 15.22 4.00 15.21
C GLY A 42 14.02 4.66 14.54
N LEU A 43 13.90 4.51 13.21
CA LEU A 43 12.84 5.13 12.40
C LEU A 43 11.68 4.18 12.13
N ILE A 44 11.72 2.96 12.67
CA ILE A 44 10.64 1.97 12.54
C ILE A 44 9.94 1.81 13.88
N LEU A 45 8.64 1.94 13.87
CA LEU A 45 7.75 1.68 15.00
C LEU A 45 6.96 0.40 14.72
N GLU A 46 7.00 -0.56 15.66
CA GLU A 46 6.13 -1.73 15.64
C GLU A 46 4.83 -1.40 16.38
N VAL A 47 3.70 -1.60 15.71
CA VAL A 47 2.35 -1.36 16.26
C VAL A 47 1.53 -2.62 16.08
N SER A 48 0.82 -3.05 17.13
CA SER A 48 -0.20 -4.09 17.05
C SER A 48 -1.53 -3.48 16.63
N GLU A 49 -2.13 -4.05 15.59
CA GLU A 49 -3.43 -3.62 15.05
C GLU A 49 -4.29 -4.84 14.73
N ASN A 50 -5.61 -4.66 14.82
CA ASN A 50 -6.54 -5.69 14.38
C ASN A 50 -6.70 -5.63 12.87
N MET A 51 -6.58 -6.79 12.24
CA MET A 51 -6.85 -6.96 10.81
C MET A 51 -7.85 -8.08 10.59
N VAL A 52 -8.59 -7.98 9.50
CA VAL A 52 -9.52 -9.03 9.09
C VAL A 52 -8.75 -10.24 8.55
N PHE A 53 -9.05 -11.39 9.09
CA PHE A 53 -8.54 -12.70 8.68
C PHE A 53 -9.68 -13.54 8.09
N SER A 54 -9.50 -14.07 6.90
CA SER A 54 -10.41 -15.04 6.31
C SER A 54 -10.01 -16.44 6.74
N ILE A 55 -10.90 -17.13 7.43
CA ILE A 55 -10.68 -18.51 7.89
C ILE A 55 -10.60 -19.44 6.68
N ASP A 56 -11.49 -19.26 5.71
CA ASP A 56 -11.57 -20.12 4.53
C ASP A 56 -10.40 -19.92 3.58
N ASP A 57 -9.91 -18.67 3.44
CA ASP A 57 -8.72 -18.36 2.64
C ASP A 57 -7.41 -18.61 3.41
N ASN A 58 -7.50 -18.83 4.72
CA ASN A 58 -6.38 -19.00 5.66
C ASN A 58 -5.33 -17.89 5.55
N ARG A 59 -5.78 -16.63 5.53
CA ARG A 59 -4.90 -15.45 5.41
C ARG A 59 -5.53 -14.17 5.94
N PHE A 60 -4.69 -13.21 6.29
CA PHE A 60 -5.10 -11.82 6.45
C PHE A 60 -5.51 -11.23 5.11
N LEU A 61 -6.58 -10.46 5.11
CA LEU A 61 -7.08 -9.78 3.94
C LEU A 61 -6.66 -8.30 3.99
N PRO A 62 -5.77 -7.85 3.09
CA PRO A 62 -5.60 -6.42 2.84
C PRO A 62 -6.90 -5.76 2.38
N ASP A 63 -7.03 -4.48 2.60
CA ASP A 63 -8.16 -3.62 2.28
C ASP A 63 -8.85 -3.91 0.94
N ARG A 64 -8.06 -4.05 -0.13
CA ARG A 64 -8.53 -4.35 -1.49
C ARG A 64 -9.11 -5.76 -1.70
N TYR A 65 -8.95 -6.65 -0.74
CA TYR A 65 -9.50 -8.01 -0.79
C TYR A 65 -10.72 -8.20 0.12
N ILE A 66 -11.24 -7.10 0.65
CA ILE A 66 -12.46 -7.06 1.43
C ILE A 66 -13.44 -6.14 0.73
N GLU A 67 -14.63 -6.62 0.48
CA GLU A 67 -15.76 -5.83 0.02
C GLU A 67 -16.95 -6.02 0.98
N GLY A 68 -17.80 -5.01 1.01
CA GLY A 68 -19.02 -5.03 1.81
C GLY A 68 -19.86 -3.79 1.58
N THR A 69 -20.91 -3.62 2.38
CA THR A 69 -21.79 -2.46 2.26
C THR A 69 -21.22 -1.27 3.02
N CYS A 70 -21.11 -0.13 2.35
CA CYS A 70 -20.64 1.13 2.93
C CYS A 70 -21.58 1.57 4.06
N PRO A 71 -21.10 1.81 5.29
CA PRO A 71 -21.92 2.26 6.41
C PRO A 71 -22.47 3.68 6.23
N ASN A 72 -21.87 4.47 5.33
CA ASN A 72 -22.27 5.87 5.11
C ASN A 72 -23.34 6.04 4.02
N CYS A 73 -23.25 5.32 2.91
CA CYS A 73 -24.15 5.53 1.76
C CYS A 73 -24.91 4.27 1.30
N GLY A 74 -24.67 3.10 1.91
CA GLY A 74 -25.34 1.86 1.55
C GLY A 74 -24.86 1.22 0.23
N TYR A 75 -23.76 1.67 -0.36
CA TYR A 75 -23.20 1.06 -1.56
C TYR A 75 -22.66 -0.33 -1.25
N ASP A 76 -23.09 -1.36 -2.01
CA ASP A 76 -22.90 -2.79 -1.66
C ASP A 76 -21.51 -3.34 -1.97
N SER A 77 -20.71 -2.64 -2.80
CA SER A 77 -19.38 -3.06 -3.23
C SER A 77 -18.30 -2.09 -2.77
N ALA A 78 -18.46 -1.54 -1.56
CA ALA A 78 -17.44 -0.68 -0.96
C ALA A 78 -16.23 -1.52 -0.54
N ARG A 79 -15.03 -0.99 -0.81
CA ARG A 79 -13.77 -1.62 -0.40
C ARG A 79 -13.34 -1.14 0.98
N GLY A 80 -12.42 -1.89 1.60
CA GLY A 80 -11.97 -1.62 2.96
C GLY A 80 -11.09 -0.38 3.14
N ASP A 81 -10.73 0.34 2.07
CA ASP A 81 -9.93 1.56 2.12
C ASP A 81 -10.76 2.82 1.83
N GLN A 82 -11.63 2.75 0.84
CA GLN A 82 -12.45 3.87 0.40
C GLN A 82 -13.71 3.39 -0.33
N CYS A 83 -14.83 4.07 -0.09
CA CYS A 83 -16.04 3.81 -0.84
C CYS A 83 -15.98 4.46 -2.22
N ASP A 84 -16.10 3.67 -3.30
CA ASP A 84 -16.07 4.15 -4.68
C ASP A 84 -17.27 5.08 -5.01
N ASN A 85 -18.38 4.99 -4.27
CA ASN A 85 -19.56 5.81 -4.51
C ASN A 85 -19.54 7.16 -3.77
N CYS A 86 -19.24 7.18 -2.48
CA CYS A 86 -19.30 8.41 -1.67
C CYS A 86 -17.93 8.95 -1.26
N THR A 87 -16.85 8.33 -1.69
CA THR A 87 -15.45 8.68 -1.44
C THR A 87 -15.03 8.73 0.03
N LYS A 88 -15.91 8.27 0.96
CA LYS A 88 -15.55 8.18 2.37
C LYS A 88 -14.42 7.19 2.57
N GLN A 89 -13.40 7.60 3.29
CA GLN A 89 -12.35 6.71 3.77
C GLN A 89 -12.94 5.74 4.79
N LEU A 90 -12.65 4.45 4.63
CA LEU A 90 -13.15 3.34 5.43
C LEU A 90 -11.98 2.54 5.98
N ASP A 91 -12.23 1.86 7.09
CA ASP A 91 -11.41 0.76 7.54
C ASP A 91 -12.10 -0.55 7.16
N PRO A 92 -11.37 -1.65 6.85
CA PRO A 92 -11.97 -2.95 6.59
C PRO A 92 -12.97 -3.42 7.64
N THR A 93 -12.77 -3.04 8.90
CA THR A 93 -13.64 -3.36 10.04
C THR A 93 -14.92 -2.53 10.10
N ASP A 94 -15.00 -1.42 9.33
CA ASP A 94 -16.19 -0.55 9.29
C ASP A 94 -17.30 -1.09 8.36
N LEU A 95 -16.95 -1.98 7.43
CA LEU A 95 -17.90 -2.47 6.42
C LEU A 95 -19.02 -3.30 7.03
N ASN A 96 -20.25 -3.07 6.57
CA ASN A 96 -21.37 -3.96 6.85
C ASN A 96 -21.34 -5.16 5.91
N ASN A 97 -21.64 -6.37 6.44
CA ASN A 97 -21.63 -7.62 5.68
C ASN A 97 -20.33 -7.85 4.86
N PRO A 98 -19.14 -7.70 5.47
CA PRO A 98 -17.91 -7.88 4.75
C PRO A 98 -17.73 -9.30 4.23
N HIS A 99 -17.07 -9.41 3.08
CA HIS A 99 -16.71 -10.70 2.49
C HIS A 99 -15.34 -10.61 1.77
N SER A 100 -14.69 -11.77 1.67
CA SER A 100 -13.46 -11.90 0.90
C SER A 100 -13.74 -11.82 -0.60
N THR A 101 -13.05 -10.95 -1.33
CA THR A 101 -13.13 -10.90 -2.81
C THR A 101 -12.42 -12.07 -3.47
N ILE A 102 -11.65 -12.86 -2.72
CA ILE A 102 -10.91 -14.02 -3.23
C ILE A 102 -11.83 -15.23 -3.36
N SER A 103 -12.55 -15.55 -2.28
CA SER A 103 -13.42 -16.74 -2.18
C SER A 103 -14.91 -16.42 -2.11
N GLY A 104 -15.30 -15.18 -1.86
CA GLY A 104 -16.67 -14.79 -1.54
C GLY A 104 -17.08 -15.15 -0.09
N SER A 105 -16.14 -15.66 0.71
CA SER A 105 -16.44 -16.10 2.08
C SER A 105 -16.75 -14.93 3.00
N THR A 106 -17.76 -15.11 3.84
CA THR A 106 -18.12 -14.25 4.97
C THR A 106 -17.59 -14.77 6.30
N ASN A 107 -16.85 -15.90 6.28
CA ASN A 107 -16.24 -16.49 7.46
C ASN A 107 -14.97 -15.72 7.84
N LEU A 108 -15.17 -14.52 8.36
CA LEU A 108 -14.12 -13.55 8.70
C LEU A 108 -14.06 -13.36 10.20
N GLU A 109 -12.87 -13.14 10.71
CA GLU A 109 -12.62 -12.74 12.09
C GLU A 109 -11.56 -11.65 12.18
N GLU A 110 -11.56 -10.88 13.25
CA GLU A 110 -10.47 -9.95 13.56
C GLU A 110 -9.36 -10.67 14.32
N ARG A 111 -8.14 -10.48 13.89
CA ARG A 111 -6.94 -10.97 14.58
C ARG A 111 -5.92 -9.85 14.74
N GLU A 112 -5.29 -9.83 15.91
CA GLU A 112 -4.15 -8.93 16.14
C GLU A 112 -2.96 -9.37 15.29
N THR A 113 -2.31 -8.40 14.65
CA THR A 113 -1.06 -8.59 13.92
C THR A 113 -0.15 -7.37 14.13
N LYS A 114 1.14 -7.55 13.89
CA LYS A 114 2.15 -6.53 14.07
C LYS A 114 2.50 -5.88 12.74
N HIS A 115 2.45 -4.57 12.71
CA HIS A 115 2.81 -3.74 11.57
C HIS A 115 4.04 -2.89 11.86
N LEU A 116 4.83 -2.64 10.82
CA LEU A 116 6.00 -1.79 10.89
C LEU A 116 5.68 -0.45 10.22
N TYR A 117 5.72 0.62 11.00
CA TYR A 117 5.47 1.98 10.55
C TYR A 117 6.76 2.78 10.47
N LEU A 118 6.95 3.50 9.37
CA LEU A 118 8.01 4.49 9.27
C LEU A 118 7.61 5.74 10.06
N MET A 119 8.45 6.16 10.99
CA MET A 119 8.28 7.38 11.79
C MET A 119 8.54 8.64 10.93
N GLN A 120 7.76 8.80 9.87
CA GLN A 120 7.94 9.83 8.85
C GLN A 120 7.88 11.24 9.43
N ARG A 121 7.03 11.46 10.43
CA ARG A 121 6.87 12.76 11.09
C ARG A 121 8.17 13.26 11.73
N SER A 122 8.99 12.37 12.26
CA SER A 122 10.30 12.72 12.85
C SER A 122 11.34 13.17 11.82
N LEU A 123 11.08 12.94 10.54
CA LEU A 123 11.95 13.33 9.43
C LEU A 123 11.50 14.63 8.76
N ARG A 124 10.41 15.26 9.21
CA ARG A 124 9.78 16.41 8.57
C ARG A 124 10.77 17.52 8.25
N ASP A 125 11.43 18.07 9.25
CA ASP A 125 12.33 19.21 9.09
C ASP A 125 13.49 18.90 8.13
N LYS A 126 13.99 17.65 8.19
CA LYS A 126 15.05 17.17 7.30
C LYS A 126 14.57 17.04 5.85
N LEU A 127 13.34 16.58 5.65
CA LEU A 127 12.74 16.43 4.32
C LEU A 127 12.42 17.81 3.73
N GLU A 128 11.86 18.73 4.52
CA GLU A 128 11.59 20.10 4.10
C GLU A 128 12.88 20.80 3.67
N ALA A 129 13.92 20.78 4.51
CA ALA A 129 15.21 21.37 4.16
C ALA A 129 15.85 20.73 2.90
N TRP A 130 15.66 19.42 2.70
CA TRP A 130 16.14 18.75 1.50
C TRP A 130 15.37 19.17 0.25
N ILE A 131 14.04 19.29 0.32
CA ILE A 131 13.17 19.75 -0.78
C ILE A 131 13.55 21.20 -1.15
N ASP A 132 13.65 22.09 -0.17
CA ASP A 132 14.02 23.50 -0.37
C ASP A 132 15.38 23.68 -1.03
N SER A 133 16.29 22.71 -0.87
CA SER A 133 17.59 22.70 -1.54
C SER A 133 17.53 22.38 -3.05
N LYS A 134 16.35 21.96 -3.57
CA LYS A 134 16.16 21.53 -4.97
C LYS A 134 15.71 22.69 -5.84
N THR A 135 16.65 23.56 -6.21
CA THR A 135 16.37 24.77 -6.99
C THR A 135 15.99 24.52 -8.45
N ASP A 136 16.21 23.29 -8.95
CA ASP A 136 15.90 22.83 -10.30
C ASP A 136 14.52 22.15 -10.42
N TRP A 137 13.82 21.96 -9.29
CA TRP A 137 12.48 21.39 -9.31
C TRP A 137 11.41 22.43 -9.68
N PRO A 138 10.32 22.02 -10.38
CA PRO A 138 9.20 22.93 -10.66
C PRO A 138 8.59 23.47 -9.37
N VAL A 139 8.21 24.75 -9.37
CA VAL A 139 7.60 25.43 -8.19
C VAL A 139 6.40 24.70 -7.63
N LEU A 140 5.63 23.99 -8.46
CA LEU A 140 4.46 23.21 -8.01
C LEU A 140 4.86 21.87 -7.33
N THR A 141 6.15 21.51 -7.32
CA THR A 141 6.65 20.27 -6.72
C THR A 141 7.26 20.53 -5.33
N THR A 142 7.65 21.77 -5.05
CA THR A 142 8.16 22.29 -3.77
C THR A 142 7.07 23.10 -3.06
#